data_0703601d15d0ba35967baf344ad4b304
#
_entry.id   0703601d15d0ba35967baf344ad4b304
#
_cell.length_a   1.000
_cell.length_b   1.000
_cell.length_c   1.000
_cell.angle_alpha   90.00
_cell.angle_beta   90.00
_cell.angle_gamma   90.00
#
_symmetry.space_group_name_H-M   'P 1'
#
loop_
_entity.id
_entity.type
_entity.pdbx_description
1 polymer ?
#
loop_
_entity_poly.entity_id
_entity_poly.type
_entity_poly.pdbx_seq_one_letter_code
_entity_poly.pdbx_strand_id
1 'polypeptide(L)'
;LPGSAASPAELDRFIAAAEAAADVAGAVVRPFFRADVAIDTKSDRSPVTIADRTAEKAMRAVLSERFPDHGVLGEEFGLERPEARLRWVLDPIDGTRAFVSGRPTFGTLIALLDGETPIVGVIDQPVLHERWVGAVGRRTLFTGLYGGRVGCRACPSLADAELSCTSPEMLGPDMPRWQHLVGAVRRNYWGGDCYAHGLLALGQIDVITESTMHLWDWAALVPVVEGAGGKVTDWSGGVLRLNGDGHVLAVGDPALLPQAVALLN
;
A
#
# COMPACT_ATOMS: atom_id res chain seq x y z
N LEU A 1 29.28 4.56 7.28
CA LEU A 1 29.24 3.10 7.08
C LEU A 1 27.87 2.77 6.51
N PRO A 2 27.73 1.99 5.41
CA PRO A 2 26.43 1.48 5.01
C PRO A 2 25.88 0.66 6.17
N GLY A 3 24.70 1.05 6.66
CA GLY A 3 24.05 0.40 7.77
C GLY A 3 23.83 -1.07 7.44
N SER A 4 24.18 -1.96 8.37
CA SER A 4 23.93 -3.39 8.25
C SER A 4 22.44 -3.63 7.97
N ALA A 5 22.12 -4.39 6.93
CA ALA A 5 20.74 -4.82 6.68
C ALA A 5 20.18 -5.49 7.95
N ALA A 6 18.90 -5.27 8.24
CA ALA A 6 18.25 -5.86 9.40
C ALA A 6 18.42 -7.38 9.39
N SER A 7 18.81 -7.95 10.53
CA SER A 7 18.96 -9.41 10.68
C SER A 7 17.60 -10.10 10.56
N PRO A 8 17.57 -11.41 10.25
CA PRO A 8 16.31 -12.17 10.21
C PRO A 8 15.48 -12.07 11.50
N ALA A 9 16.13 -12.05 12.67
CA ALA A 9 15.47 -11.93 13.97
C ALA A 9 14.89 -10.52 14.21
N GLU A 10 15.57 -9.48 13.72
CA GLU A 10 15.03 -8.11 13.77
C GLU A 10 13.82 -7.97 12.84
N LEU A 11 13.88 -8.52 11.62
CA LEU A 11 12.74 -8.54 10.72
C LEU A 11 11.53 -9.27 11.33
N ASP A 12 11.73 -10.39 12.05
CA ASP A 12 10.64 -11.08 12.75
C ASP A 12 10.00 -10.19 13.83
N ARG A 13 10.80 -9.43 14.58
CA ARG A 13 10.29 -8.46 15.58
C ARG A 13 9.53 -7.31 14.92
N PHE A 14 10.01 -6.81 13.80
CA PHE A 14 9.34 -5.73 13.06
C PHE A 14 8.02 -6.19 12.47
N ILE A 15 7.99 -7.38 11.86
CA ILE A 15 6.75 -8.00 11.35
C ILE A 15 5.73 -8.15 12.48
N ALA A 16 6.12 -8.74 13.61
CA ALA A 16 5.22 -8.93 14.76
C ALA A 16 4.69 -7.61 15.34
N ALA A 17 5.44 -6.52 15.23
CA ALA A 17 4.97 -5.20 15.63
C ALA A 17 4.00 -4.59 14.62
N ALA A 18 4.27 -4.73 13.32
CA ALA A 18 3.37 -4.29 12.26
C ALA A 18 2.02 -5.03 12.32
N GLU A 19 2.04 -6.35 12.53
CA GLU A 19 0.81 -7.14 12.70
C GLU A 19 0.02 -6.72 13.94
N ALA A 20 0.69 -6.46 15.07
CA ALA A 20 0.01 -5.95 16.27
C ALA A 20 -0.57 -4.55 16.06
N ALA A 21 0.09 -3.67 15.30
CA ALA A 21 -0.45 -2.38 14.94
C ALA A 21 -1.67 -2.51 14.00
N ALA A 22 -1.65 -3.46 13.06
CA ALA A 22 -2.80 -3.78 12.21
C ALA A 22 -3.99 -4.33 13.04
N ASP A 23 -3.72 -5.18 14.04
CA ASP A 23 -4.77 -5.73 14.91
C ASP A 23 -5.52 -4.64 15.67
N VAL A 24 -4.79 -3.68 16.28
CA VAL A 24 -5.42 -2.58 17.01
C VAL A 24 -6.12 -1.60 16.07
N ALA A 25 -5.58 -1.33 14.87
CA ALA A 25 -6.24 -0.53 13.86
C ALA A 25 -7.56 -1.18 13.41
N GLY A 26 -7.53 -2.46 13.05
CA GLY A 26 -8.71 -3.21 12.64
C GLY A 26 -9.80 -3.26 13.73
N ALA A 27 -9.42 -3.39 15.02
CA ALA A 27 -10.36 -3.34 16.13
C ALA A 27 -11.06 -1.98 16.25
N VAL A 28 -10.34 -0.89 15.96
CA VAL A 28 -10.90 0.47 15.92
C VAL A 28 -11.78 0.69 14.70
N VAL A 29 -11.31 0.28 13.50
CA VAL A 29 -11.93 0.62 12.22
C VAL A 29 -13.25 -0.13 11.98
N ARG A 30 -13.30 -1.44 12.30
CA ARG A 30 -14.46 -2.30 12.03
C ARG A 30 -15.81 -1.77 12.56
N PRO A 31 -15.91 -1.25 13.80
CA PRO A 31 -17.18 -0.72 14.32
C PRO A 31 -17.73 0.48 13.54
N PHE A 32 -16.87 1.22 12.83
CA PHE A 32 -17.27 2.39 12.06
C PHE A 32 -17.65 2.07 10.61
N PHE A 33 -17.29 0.89 10.11
CA PHE A 33 -17.60 0.51 8.73
C PHE A 33 -19.11 0.33 8.54
N ARG A 34 -19.69 1.08 7.60
CA ARG A 34 -21.15 1.14 7.31
C ARG A 34 -22.01 1.59 8.51
N ALA A 35 -21.40 2.27 9.49
CA ALA A 35 -22.11 2.93 10.57
C ALA A 35 -22.36 4.41 10.22
N ASP A 36 -23.19 5.10 11.03
CA ASP A 36 -23.30 6.56 10.97
C ASP A 36 -22.03 7.18 11.54
N VAL A 37 -21.13 7.60 10.66
CA VAL A 37 -19.84 8.20 11.00
C VAL A 37 -19.86 9.68 10.65
N ALA A 38 -19.49 10.54 11.60
CA ALA A 38 -19.23 11.94 11.31
C ALA A 38 -18.03 12.05 10.36
N ILE A 39 -18.23 12.74 9.24
CA ILE A 39 -17.20 12.96 8.22
C ILE A 39 -16.73 14.41 8.34
N ASP A 40 -15.46 14.59 8.67
CA ASP A 40 -14.77 15.85 8.55
C ASP A 40 -14.18 15.99 7.14
N THR A 41 -14.12 17.20 6.65
CA THR A 41 -13.48 17.50 5.36
C THR A 41 -12.15 18.20 5.61
N LYS A 42 -11.05 17.57 5.19
CA LYS A 42 -9.72 18.18 5.20
C LYS A 42 -9.66 19.40 4.27
N SER A 43 -8.66 20.24 4.45
CA SER A 43 -8.43 21.41 3.60
C SER A 43 -8.22 21.05 2.12
N ASP A 44 -7.74 19.83 1.84
CA ASP A 44 -7.59 19.23 0.51
C ASP A 44 -8.88 18.62 -0.05
N ARG A 45 -10.00 18.71 0.69
CA ARG A 45 -11.31 18.12 0.41
C ARG A 45 -11.38 16.59 0.52
N SER A 46 -10.38 15.92 1.06
CA SER A 46 -10.46 14.49 1.36
C SER A 46 -11.33 14.28 2.61
N PRO A 47 -12.26 13.30 2.63
CA PRO A 47 -13.01 12.99 3.84
C PRO A 47 -12.07 12.40 4.90
N VAL A 48 -12.18 12.89 6.13
CA VAL A 48 -11.50 12.35 7.31
C VAL A 48 -12.54 11.84 8.28
N THR A 49 -12.35 10.66 8.79
CA THR A 49 -13.25 10.05 9.77
C THR A 49 -12.62 10.01 11.16
N ILE A 50 -13.47 9.97 12.19
CA ILE A 50 -13.00 9.76 13.57
C ILE A 50 -12.26 8.41 13.68
N ALA A 51 -12.69 7.41 12.89
CA ALA A 51 -12.07 6.09 12.85
C ALA A 51 -10.60 6.17 12.46
N ASP A 52 -10.26 6.93 11.41
CA ASP A 52 -8.92 7.14 10.88
C ASP A 52 -7.97 7.64 11.99
N ARG A 53 -8.30 8.77 12.57
CA ARG A 53 -7.49 9.39 13.62
C ARG A 53 -7.36 8.53 14.88
N THR A 54 -8.42 7.81 15.24
CA THR A 54 -8.39 6.95 16.43
C THR A 54 -7.53 5.71 16.16
N ALA A 55 -7.60 5.15 14.95
CA ALA A 55 -6.78 4.03 14.56
C ALA A 55 -5.29 4.41 14.52
N GLU A 56 -4.92 5.56 13.93
CA GLU A 56 -3.52 5.98 13.91
C GLU A 56 -2.95 6.18 15.33
N LYS A 57 -3.72 6.77 16.25
CA LYS A 57 -3.30 6.88 17.65
C LYS A 57 -3.01 5.53 18.29
N ALA A 58 -3.88 4.53 18.05
CA ALA A 58 -3.71 3.19 18.58
C ALA A 58 -2.46 2.51 17.99
N MET A 59 -2.24 2.64 16.68
CA MET A 59 -1.05 2.10 16.00
C MET A 59 0.23 2.72 16.55
N ARG A 60 0.28 4.06 16.67
CA ARG A 60 1.42 4.81 17.23
C ARG A 60 1.75 4.35 18.64
N ALA A 61 0.75 4.11 19.49
CA ALA A 61 0.96 3.65 20.86
C ALA A 61 1.68 2.28 20.89
N VAL A 62 1.20 1.32 20.10
CA VAL A 62 1.81 -0.03 20.00
C VAL A 62 3.25 0.04 19.49
N LEU A 63 3.48 0.84 18.44
CA LEU A 63 4.80 0.95 17.82
C LEU A 63 5.81 1.69 18.70
N SER A 64 5.40 2.77 19.35
CA SER A 64 6.25 3.55 20.25
C SER A 64 6.60 2.79 21.55
N GLU A 65 5.69 1.94 22.04
CA GLU A 65 5.99 1.06 23.17
C GLU A 65 7.07 0.02 22.84
N ARG A 66 6.99 -0.58 21.64
CA ARG A 66 7.92 -1.64 21.21
C ARG A 66 9.24 -1.10 20.67
N PHE A 67 9.20 0.08 20.04
CA PHE A 67 10.35 0.71 19.36
C PHE A 67 10.37 2.22 19.63
N PRO A 68 10.70 2.66 20.86
CA PRO A 68 10.64 4.06 21.27
C PRO A 68 11.61 4.97 20.49
N ASP A 69 12.67 4.41 19.92
CA ASP A 69 13.69 5.16 19.16
C ASP A 69 13.36 5.25 17.65
N HIS A 70 12.34 4.54 17.17
CA HIS A 70 11.95 4.62 15.76
C HIS A 70 11.15 5.90 15.48
N GLY A 71 11.32 6.46 14.27
CA GLY A 71 10.44 7.50 13.76
C GLY A 71 9.06 6.93 13.45
N VAL A 72 8.04 7.80 13.43
CA VAL A 72 6.70 7.45 12.98
C VAL A 72 6.16 8.59 12.11
N LEU A 73 5.83 8.29 10.88
CA LEU A 73 5.08 9.16 9.97
C LEU A 73 3.70 8.58 9.77
N GLY A 74 2.66 9.36 9.95
CA GLY A 74 1.30 8.96 9.63
C GLY A 74 0.59 10.07 8.88
N GLU A 75 -0.45 9.70 8.15
CA GLU A 75 -1.27 10.63 7.40
C GLU A 75 -1.94 11.67 8.31
N GLU A 76 -2.45 11.25 9.48
CA GLU A 76 -3.28 12.07 10.35
C GLU A 76 -2.50 12.97 11.32
N PHE A 77 -1.35 12.50 11.81
CA PHE A 77 -0.57 13.21 12.85
C PHE A 77 0.86 13.57 12.43
N GLY A 78 1.21 13.31 11.15
CA GLY A 78 2.51 13.73 10.61
C GLY A 78 3.69 12.95 11.19
N LEU A 79 4.86 13.59 11.19
CA LEU A 79 6.15 12.97 11.48
C LEU A 79 6.61 13.23 12.91
N GLU A 80 6.95 12.16 13.62
CA GLU A 80 7.65 12.15 14.90
C GLU A 80 9.04 11.56 14.73
N ARG A 81 10.04 12.08 15.47
CA ARG A 81 11.46 11.64 15.43
C ARG A 81 12.02 11.57 14.00
N PRO A 82 12.06 12.72 13.28
CA PRO A 82 12.43 12.78 11.86
C PRO A 82 13.86 12.29 11.57
N GLU A 83 14.78 12.36 12.53
CA GLU A 83 16.17 11.91 12.42
C GLU A 83 16.36 10.40 12.63
N ALA A 84 15.31 9.68 13.03
CA ALA A 84 15.41 8.24 13.20
C ALA A 84 15.64 7.53 11.86
N ARG A 85 16.65 6.63 11.84
CA ARG A 85 16.96 5.83 10.66
C ARG A 85 15.82 4.86 10.31
N LEU A 86 15.28 4.17 11.32
CA LEU A 86 14.12 3.28 11.17
C LEU A 86 12.85 4.09 11.41
N ARG A 87 11.93 4.06 10.44
CA ARG A 87 10.72 4.87 10.46
C ARG A 87 9.50 4.06 10.06
N TRP A 88 8.54 3.98 10.94
CA TRP A 88 7.21 3.47 10.63
C TRP A 88 6.44 4.49 9.79
N VAL A 89 5.71 4.01 8.80
CA VAL A 89 4.85 4.81 7.93
C VAL A 89 3.45 4.19 7.97
N LEU A 90 2.44 5.02 8.27
CA LEU A 90 1.11 4.56 8.62
C LEU A 90 0.05 5.29 7.78
N ASP A 91 -0.83 4.52 7.19
CA ASP A 91 -2.13 4.96 6.71
C ASP A 91 -3.20 4.06 7.34
N PRO A 92 -4.00 4.58 8.27
CA PRO A 92 -5.00 3.78 8.97
C PRO A 92 -6.15 3.31 8.09
N ILE A 93 -6.57 4.14 7.11
CA ILE A 93 -7.66 3.85 6.18
C ILE A 93 -7.31 4.36 4.78
N ASP A 94 -6.37 3.71 4.11
CA ASP A 94 -6.17 3.93 2.67
C ASP A 94 -7.46 3.60 1.90
N GLY A 95 -7.84 4.46 1.00
CA GLY A 95 -9.14 4.34 0.34
C GLY A 95 -10.29 4.86 1.20
N THR A 96 -10.13 5.99 1.89
CA THR A 96 -11.18 6.65 2.72
C THR A 96 -12.50 6.82 1.95
N ARG A 97 -12.46 7.08 0.63
CA ARG A 97 -13.67 7.15 -0.21
C ARG A 97 -14.40 5.81 -0.29
N ALA A 98 -13.66 4.69 -0.39
CA ALA A 98 -14.23 3.35 -0.37
C ALA A 98 -14.83 3.04 1.01
N PHE A 99 -14.13 3.37 2.08
CA PHE A 99 -14.61 3.18 3.46
C PHE A 99 -15.93 3.92 3.68
N VAL A 100 -16.00 5.21 3.38
CA VAL A 100 -17.20 6.06 3.55
C VAL A 100 -18.37 5.58 2.70
N SER A 101 -18.11 5.08 1.49
CA SER A 101 -19.15 4.53 0.60
C SER A 101 -19.52 3.09 0.92
N GLY A 102 -18.94 2.47 1.96
CA GLY A 102 -19.22 1.12 2.40
C GLY A 102 -18.66 0.02 1.49
N ARG A 103 -17.67 0.34 0.65
CA ARG A 103 -16.96 -0.65 -0.18
C ARG A 103 -15.75 -1.20 0.58
N PRO A 104 -15.53 -2.53 0.58
CA PRO A 104 -14.44 -3.14 1.34
C PRO A 104 -13.12 -3.20 0.53
N THR A 105 -12.84 -2.17 -0.28
CA THR A 105 -11.57 -2.05 -1.02
C THR A 105 -10.55 -1.15 -0.32
N PHE A 106 -10.94 -0.52 0.80
CA PHE A 106 -10.02 0.18 1.69
C PHE A 106 -9.12 -0.81 2.46
N GLY A 107 -8.04 -0.30 3.04
CA GLY A 107 -7.19 -1.09 3.93
C GLY A 107 -6.37 -0.24 4.88
N THR A 108 -5.76 -0.87 5.87
CA THR A 108 -4.74 -0.27 6.73
C THR A 108 -3.37 -0.59 6.17
N LEU A 109 -2.55 0.44 5.95
CA LEU A 109 -1.19 0.31 5.45
C LEU A 109 -0.18 0.59 6.56
N ILE A 110 0.78 -0.31 6.73
CA ILE A 110 1.88 -0.17 7.68
C ILE A 110 3.17 -0.54 6.97
N ALA A 111 4.13 0.39 6.96
CA ALA A 111 5.47 0.10 6.47
C ALA A 111 6.52 0.41 7.53
N LEU A 112 7.67 -0.26 7.45
CA LEU A 112 8.89 0.13 8.11
C LEU A 112 9.94 0.44 7.05
N LEU A 113 10.50 1.65 7.12
CA LEU A 113 11.62 2.08 6.29
C LEU A 113 12.94 1.96 7.07
N ASP A 114 14.00 1.55 6.37
CA ASP A 114 15.39 1.75 6.76
C ASP A 114 15.98 2.84 5.85
N GLY A 115 16.13 4.05 6.38
CA GLY A 115 16.38 5.23 5.58
C GLY A 115 15.22 5.52 4.63
N GLU A 116 15.44 5.37 3.33
CA GLU A 116 14.41 5.55 2.30
C GLU A 116 13.82 4.23 1.77
N THR A 117 14.33 3.08 2.22
CA THR A 117 13.97 1.77 1.69
C THR A 117 12.89 1.10 2.54
N PRO A 118 11.71 0.79 2.00
CA PRO A 118 10.73 -0.05 2.68
C PRO A 118 11.26 -1.47 2.90
N ILE A 119 11.33 -1.91 4.16
CA ILE A 119 11.85 -3.23 4.54
C ILE A 119 10.78 -4.17 5.09
N VAL A 120 9.66 -3.64 5.58
CA VAL A 120 8.46 -4.38 5.97
C VAL A 120 7.24 -3.64 5.44
N GLY A 121 6.23 -4.38 5.00
CA GLY A 121 4.94 -3.84 4.57
C GLY A 121 3.79 -4.74 4.97
N VAL A 122 2.70 -4.14 5.41
CA VAL A 122 1.42 -4.81 5.69
C VAL A 122 0.31 -4.08 4.96
N ILE A 123 -0.50 -4.86 4.24
CA ILE A 123 -1.82 -4.45 3.76
C ILE A 123 -2.82 -5.26 4.59
N ASP A 124 -3.64 -4.59 5.40
CA ASP A 124 -4.67 -5.25 6.21
C ASP A 124 -6.06 -4.77 5.80
N GLN A 125 -6.92 -5.71 5.39
CA GLN A 125 -8.34 -5.45 5.14
C GLN A 125 -9.16 -6.01 6.31
N PRO A 126 -9.48 -5.18 7.32
CA PRO A 126 -9.98 -5.67 8.60
C PRO A 126 -11.42 -6.24 8.55
N VAL A 127 -12.22 -5.87 7.55
CA VAL A 127 -13.61 -6.32 7.40
C VAL A 127 -13.69 -7.70 6.74
N LEU A 128 -12.83 -7.94 5.74
CA LEU A 128 -12.72 -9.24 5.07
C LEU A 128 -11.80 -10.20 5.82
N HIS A 129 -11.11 -9.73 6.86
CA HIS A 129 -10.10 -10.49 7.59
C HIS A 129 -9.00 -11.02 6.66
N GLU A 130 -8.54 -10.16 5.77
CA GLU A 130 -7.47 -10.46 4.83
C GLU A 130 -6.24 -9.59 5.13
N ARG A 131 -5.07 -10.23 5.15
CA ARG A 131 -3.81 -9.54 5.47
C ARG A 131 -2.69 -10.09 4.62
N TRP A 132 -1.94 -9.18 4.01
CA TRP A 132 -0.68 -9.44 3.31
C TRP A 132 0.46 -8.85 4.12
N VAL A 133 1.51 -9.65 4.34
CA VAL A 133 2.71 -9.24 5.07
C VAL A 133 3.92 -9.53 4.20
N GLY A 134 4.59 -8.48 3.75
CA GLY A 134 5.82 -8.54 2.98
C GLY A 134 7.03 -8.06 3.79
N ALA A 135 8.20 -8.64 3.52
CA ALA A 135 9.45 -8.15 4.06
C ALA A 135 10.59 -8.38 3.07
N VAL A 136 11.59 -7.50 3.10
CA VAL A 136 12.74 -7.58 2.21
C VAL A 136 13.43 -8.96 2.30
N GLY A 137 13.67 -9.57 1.12
CA GLY A 137 14.29 -10.88 1.02
C GLY A 137 13.42 -12.06 1.48
N ARG A 138 12.13 -11.84 1.74
CA ARG A 138 11.18 -12.88 2.14
C ARG A 138 10.01 -12.95 1.18
N ARG A 139 9.41 -14.15 1.11
CA ARG A 139 8.15 -14.32 0.41
C ARG A 139 7.04 -13.69 1.23
N THR A 140 6.13 -12.97 0.54
CA THR A 140 4.92 -12.42 1.16
C THR A 140 4.06 -13.54 1.75
N LEU A 141 3.51 -13.28 2.93
CA LEU A 141 2.52 -14.13 3.58
C LEU A 141 1.13 -13.53 3.37
N PHE A 142 0.14 -14.40 3.26
CA PHE A 142 -1.26 -14.02 3.16
C PHE A 142 -2.10 -14.82 4.14
N THR A 143 -3.02 -14.14 4.82
CA THR A 143 -4.05 -14.74 5.65
C THR A 143 -5.39 -14.22 5.21
N GLY A 144 -6.37 -15.09 4.99
CA GLY A 144 -7.73 -14.71 4.58
C GLY A 144 -8.71 -15.87 4.74
N LEU A 145 -9.99 -15.55 4.95
CA LEU A 145 -11.06 -16.55 5.18
C LEU A 145 -11.35 -17.41 3.96
N TYR A 146 -11.16 -16.86 2.77
CA TYR A 146 -11.50 -17.55 1.51
C TYR A 146 -10.31 -18.26 0.87
N GLY A 147 -9.18 -18.32 1.59
CA GLY A 147 -7.94 -18.81 1.05
C GLY A 147 -7.33 -17.83 0.04
N GLY A 148 -6.24 -18.25 -0.56
CA GLY A 148 -5.48 -17.51 -1.55
C GLY A 148 -4.05 -18.02 -1.58
N ARG A 149 -3.48 -18.10 -2.76
CA ARG A 149 -2.08 -18.51 -2.92
C ARG A 149 -1.25 -17.29 -3.31
N VAL A 150 -0.33 -16.89 -2.44
CA VAL A 150 0.62 -15.84 -2.77
C VAL A 150 1.50 -16.24 -3.95
N GLY A 151 1.60 -15.34 -4.89
CA GLY A 151 2.42 -15.40 -6.09
C GLY A 151 1.74 -14.69 -7.24
N CYS A 152 2.40 -13.69 -7.78
CA CYS A 152 1.94 -13.04 -9.01
C CYS A 152 1.87 -14.09 -10.13
N ARG A 153 0.88 -13.95 -11.02
CA ARG A 153 0.75 -14.88 -12.15
C ARG A 153 1.67 -14.46 -13.29
N ALA A 154 2.10 -15.41 -14.08
CA ALA A 154 2.79 -15.14 -15.34
C ALA A 154 1.82 -14.47 -16.33
N CYS A 155 2.20 -13.30 -16.81
CA CYS A 155 1.45 -12.51 -17.80
C CYS A 155 2.45 -11.72 -18.67
N PRO A 156 3.04 -12.35 -19.70
CA PRO A 156 4.15 -11.73 -20.43
C PRO A 156 3.72 -10.64 -21.41
N SER A 157 2.42 -10.43 -21.63
CA SER A 157 1.88 -9.45 -22.57
C SER A 157 0.80 -8.58 -21.94
N LEU A 158 0.85 -7.26 -22.18
CA LEU A 158 -0.22 -6.34 -21.77
C LEU A 158 -1.58 -6.70 -22.36
N ALA A 159 -1.62 -7.27 -23.58
CA ALA A 159 -2.87 -7.69 -24.22
C ALA A 159 -3.66 -8.77 -23.41
N ASP A 160 -2.99 -9.46 -22.49
CA ASP A 160 -3.59 -10.46 -21.61
C ASP A 160 -3.77 -9.94 -20.18
N ALA A 161 -3.30 -8.73 -19.89
CA ALA A 161 -3.24 -8.17 -18.55
C ALA A 161 -4.57 -7.58 -18.09
N GLU A 162 -4.83 -7.75 -16.78
CA GLU A 162 -5.87 -7.06 -16.03
C GLU A 162 -5.24 -5.82 -15.36
N LEU A 163 -5.69 -4.62 -15.74
CA LEU A 163 -5.22 -3.34 -15.19
C LEU A 163 -6.16 -2.83 -14.11
N SER A 164 -5.64 -2.28 -13.03
CA SER A 164 -6.40 -1.54 -12.03
C SER A 164 -5.84 -0.13 -11.82
N CYS A 165 -6.73 0.81 -11.51
CA CYS A 165 -6.42 2.15 -11.03
C CYS A 165 -7.55 2.60 -10.09
N THR A 166 -7.25 3.39 -9.08
CA THR A 166 -8.25 3.77 -8.09
C THR A 166 -9.31 4.69 -8.67
N SER A 167 -8.94 5.77 -9.34
CA SER A 167 -9.92 6.74 -9.83
C SER A 167 -9.38 7.56 -11.01
N PRO A 168 -10.21 7.82 -12.04
CA PRO A 168 -9.83 8.69 -13.14
C PRO A 168 -9.52 10.14 -12.71
N GLU A 169 -10.14 10.62 -11.61
CA GLU A 169 -9.87 11.98 -11.12
C GLU A 169 -8.45 12.13 -10.59
N MET A 170 -7.83 11.06 -10.08
CA MET A 170 -6.45 11.08 -9.60
C MET A 170 -5.43 11.24 -10.73
N LEU A 171 -5.79 10.82 -11.94
CA LEU A 171 -4.90 10.90 -13.10
C LEU A 171 -4.72 12.32 -13.64
N GLY A 172 -5.74 13.19 -13.51
CA GLY A 172 -5.62 14.58 -13.91
C GLY A 172 -4.97 14.77 -15.29
N PRO A 173 -3.82 15.47 -15.37
CA PRO A 173 -3.10 15.71 -16.63
C PRO A 173 -2.47 14.44 -17.23
N ASP A 174 -2.33 13.37 -16.46
CA ASP A 174 -1.73 12.10 -16.90
C ASP A 174 -2.73 11.18 -17.63
N MET A 175 -4.01 11.54 -17.61
CA MET A 175 -5.07 10.76 -18.27
C MET A 175 -4.75 10.36 -19.71
N PRO A 176 -4.20 11.23 -20.59
CA PRO A 176 -3.87 10.82 -21.97
C PRO A 176 -2.82 9.69 -22.02
N ARG A 177 -1.77 9.77 -21.20
CA ARG A 177 -0.73 8.72 -21.11
C ARG A 177 -1.33 7.41 -20.61
N TRP A 178 -2.14 7.50 -19.57
CA TRP A 178 -2.82 6.35 -18.99
C TRP A 178 -3.77 5.67 -20.00
N GLN A 179 -4.46 6.44 -20.84
CA GLN A 179 -5.33 5.89 -21.90
C GLN A 179 -4.58 5.06 -22.92
N HIS A 180 -3.30 5.35 -23.19
CA HIS A 180 -2.47 4.49 -24.05
C HIS A 180 -2.29 3.10 -23.43
N LEU A 181 -2.04 3.04 -22.12
CA LEU A 181 -1.94 1.76 -21.39
C LEU A 181 -3.27 1.00 -21.40
N VAL A 182 -4.40 1.69 -21.15
CA VAL A 182 -5.74 1.08 -21.22
C VAL A 182 -6.03 0.47 -22.59
N GLY A 183 -5.62 1.15 -23.67
CA GLY A 183 -5.79 0.64 -25.02
C GLY A 183 -4.99 -0.62 -25.33
N ALA A 184 -3.97 -0.94 -24.50
CA ALA A 184 -3.08 -2.08 -24.71
C ALA A 184 -3.40 -3.30 -23.82
N VAL A 185 -4.23 -3.12 -22.76
CA VAL A 185 -4.56 -4.21 -21.84
C VAL A 185 -5.85 -4.91 -22.21
N ARG A 186 -6.02 -6.09 -21.64
CA ARG A 186 -7.24 -6.90 -21.85
C ARG A 186 -8.48 -6.24 -21.25
N ARG A 187 -8.38 -5.74 -20.02
CA ARG A 187 -9.45 -5.05 -19.27
C ARG A 187 -8.85 -4.09 -18.23
N ASN A 188 -9.62 -3.06 -17.89
CA ASN A 188 -9.29 -2.18 -16.76
C ASN A 188 -10.43 -2.14 -15.74
N TYR A 189 -10.06 -1.90 -14.49
CA TYR A 189 -10.96 -1.77 -13.35
C TYR A 189 -10.66 -0.49 -12.58
N TRP A 190 -11.69 0.04 -11.91
CA TRP A 190 -11.60 1.21 -11.06
C TRP A 190 -11.98 0.87 -9.62
N GLY A 191 -11.37 1.60 -8.66
CA GLY A 191 -11.81 1.57 -7.26
C GLY A 191 -11.20 0.43 -6.45
N GLY A 192 -9.94 0.10 -6.72
CA GLY A 192 -9.23 -0.96 -6.01
C GLY A 192 -8.49 -0.51 -4.76
N ASP A 193 -8.11 0.76 -4.67
CA ASP A 193 -7.30 1.32 -3.59
C ASP A 193 -6.11 0.36 -3.26
N CYS A 194 -5.59 0.32 -2.04
CA CYS A 194 -4.51 -0.61 -1.68
C CYS A 194 -4.88 -2.10 -1.82
N TYR A 195 -6.15 -2.43 -1.74
CA TYR A 195 -6.65 -3.81 -1.85
C TYR A 195 -6.30 -4.43 -3.20
N ALA A 196 -6.28 -3.62 -4.28
CA ALA A 196 -5.84 -4.07 -5.60
C ALA A 196 -4.41 -4.62 -5.58
N HIS A 197 -3.50 -4.02 -4.80
CA HIS A 197 -2.12 -4.50 -4.67
C HIS A 197 -2.04 -5.85 -3.94
N GLY A 198 -2.92 -6.07 -2.96
CA GLY A 198 -3.11 -7.38 -2.35
C GLY A 198 -3.59 -8.43 -3.36
N LEU A 199 -4.55 -8.07 -4.23
CA LEU A 199 -5.03 -8.95 -5.30
C LEU A 199 -3.96 -9.22 -6.37
N LEU A 200 -3.11 -8.24 -6.68
CA LEU A 200 -1.94 -8.43 -7.55
C LEU A 200 -0.98 -9.44 -6.94
N ALA A 201 -0.71 -9.35 -5.63
CA ALA A 201 0.13 -10.32 -4.93
C ALA A 201 -0.46 -11.74 -4.87
N LEU A 202 -1.77 -11.89 -5.12
CA LEU A 202 -2.46 -13.18 -5.30
C LEU A 202 -2.61 -13.61 -6.76
N GLY A 203 -2.09 -12.83 -7.72
CA GLY A 203 -2.17 -13.13 -9.16
C GLY A 203 -3.54 -12.92 -9.79
N GLN A 204 -4.39 -12.07 -9.18
CA GLN A 204 -5.73 -11.73 -9.69
C GLN A 204 -5.73 -10.48 -10.59
N ILE A 205 -4.77 -9.59 -10.38
CA ILE A 205 -4.51 -8.37 -11.15
C ILE A 205 -3.06 -8.43 -11.64
N ASP A 206 -2.77 -7.84 -12.79
CA ASP A 206 -1.44 -7.92 -13.41
C ASP A 206 -0.70 -6.60 -13.39
N VAL A 207 -1.42 -5.48 -13.54
CA VAL A 207 -0.86 -4.13 -13.57
C VAL A 207 -1.72 -3.21 -12.71
N ILE A 208 -1.07 -2.37 -11.92
CA ILE A 208 -1.73 -1.28 -11.20
C ILE A 208 -0.96 -0.01 -11.47
N THR A 209 -1.70 1.06 -11.79
CA THR A 209 -1.12 2.39 -11.99
C THR A 209 -1.86 3.39 -11.14
N GLU A 210 -1.12 4.13 -10.33
CA GLU A 210 -1.68 5.20 -9.51
C GLU A 210 -0.89 6.49 -9.75
N SER A 211 -1.52 7.62 -9.46
CA SER A 211 -0.88 8.93 -9.41
C SER A 211 -1.28 9.67 -8.16
N THR A 212 -0.52 10.72 -7.80
CA THR A 212 -0.75 11.51 -6.58
C THR A 212 -0.62 10.75 -5.26
N MET A 213 0.09 9.60 -5.25
CA MET A 213 0.32 8.82 -4.03
C MET A 213 1.35 9.49 -3.12
N HIS A 214 1.05 9.54 -1.83
CA HIS A 214 1.97 9.93 -0.78
C HIS A 214 2.78 8.72 -0.29
N LEU A 215 3.78 8.98 0.56
CA LEU A 215 4.62 7.91 1.13
C LEU A 215 3.81 6.86 1.89
N TRP A 216 2.80 7.28 2.65
CA TRP A 216 1.94 6.36 3.41
C TRP A 216 1.05 5.48 2.54
N ASP A 217 0.72 5.91 1.31
CA ASP A 217 -0.08 5.13 0.36
C ASP A 217 0.74 4.02 -0.31
N TRP A 218 2.05 4.22 -0.57
CA TRP A 218 2.82 3.27 -1.36
C TRP A 218 3.89 2.47 -0.60
N ALA A 219 4.39 2.95 0.55
CA ALA A 219 5.54 2.33 1.18
C ALA A 219 5.29 0.86 1.59
N ALA A 220 4.09 0.53 2.04
CA ALA A 220 3.72 -0.83 2.42
C ALA A 220 3.58 -1.77 1.21
N LEU A 221 3.24 -1.24 0.05
CA LEU A 221 2.97 -2.01 -1.15
C LEU A 221 4.23 -2.67 -1.71
N VAL A 222 5.37 -1.98 -1.60
CA VAL A 222 6.65 -2.43 -2.17
C VAL A 222 7.05 -3.81 -1.65
N PRO A 223 7.26 -4.03 -0.33
CA PRO A 223 7.68 -5.36 0.15
C PRO A 223 6.59 -6.42 -0.02
N VAL A 224 5.30 -6.03 -0.04
CA VAL A 224 4.20 -6.99 -0.28
C VAL A 224 4.20 -7.49 -1.71
N VAL A 225 4.26 -6.61 -2.69
CA VAL A 225 4.22 -6.97 -4.11
C VAL A 225 5.52 -7.68 -4.53
N GLU A 226 6.69 -7.15 -4.11
CA GLU A 226 7.98 -7.75 -4.47
C GLU A 226 8.19 -9.13 -3.82
N GLY A 227 7.74 -9.33 -2.58
CA GLY A 227 7.75 -10.63 -1.92
C GLY A 227 6.80 -11.66 -2.57
N ALA A 228 5.84 -11.23 -3.37
CA ALA A 228 4.97 -12.08 -4.20
C ALA A 228 5.54 -12.36 -5.61
N GLY A 229 6.67 -11.73 -5.98
CA GLY A 229 7.36 -11.89 -7.26
C GLY A 229 7.12 -10.78 -8.28
N GLY A 230 6.32 -9.76 -7.92
CA GLY A 230 6.07 -8.58 -8.74
C GLY A 230 7.14 -7.50 -8.61
N LYS A 231 6.88 -6.33 -9.19
CA LYS A 231 7.69 -5.13 -9.09
C LYS A 231 6.84 -3.90 -8.84
N VAL A 232 7.38 -2.96 -8.03
CA VAL A 232 6.79 -1.64 -7.80
C VAL A 232 7.82 -0.57 -8.15
N THR A 233 7.44 0.37 -9.02
CA THR A 233 8.31 1.43 -9.53
C THR A 233 7.53 2.74 -9.69
N ASP A 234 8.21 3.83 -10.02
CA ASP A 234 7.56 4.97 -10.65
C ASP A 234 7.15 4.65 -12.10
N TRP A 235 6.44 5.57 -12.77
CA TRP A 235 6.02 5.34 -14.16
C TRP A 235 7.18 5.33 -15.16
N SER A 236 8.37 5.78 -14.77
CA SER A 236 9.58 5.67 -15.60
C SER A 236 10.32 4.34 -15.42
N GLY A 237 9.84 3.48 -14.53
CA GLY A 237 10.50 2.21 -14.16
C GLY A 237 11.60 2.37 -13.12
N GLY A 238 11.73 3.56 -12.51
CA GLY A 238 12.68 3.86 -11.47
C GLY A 238 12.19 3.47 -10.08
N VAL A 239 13.10 3.49 -9.09
CA VAL A 239 12.77 3.26 -7.68
C VAL A 239 11.95 4.43 -7.15
N LEU A 240 10.88 4.12 -6.41
CA LEU A 240 10.07 5.13 -5.73
C LEU A 240 10.92 5.92 -4.73
N ARG A 241 10.72 7.22 -4.68
CA ARG A 241 11.45 8.14 -3.81
C ARG A 241 10.52 8.89 -2.89
N LEU A 242 10.99 9.26 -1.69
CA LEU A 242 10.22 10.01 -0.71
C LEU A 242 9.66 11.34 -1.26
N ASN A 243 10.39 11.98 -2.17
CA ASN A 243 10.02 13.24 -2.82
C ASN A 243 9.68 13.01 -4.30
N GLY A 244 9.16 11.83 -4.66
CA GLY A 244 8.70 11.52 -6.01
C GLY A 244 7.43 12.30 -6.36
N ASP A 245 7.01 12.17 -7.61
CA ASP A 245 5.82 12.82 -8.16
C ASP A 245 4.49 12.13 -7.80
N GLY A 246 4.55 11.04 -7.04
CA GLY A 246 3.38 10.26 -6.64
C GLY A 246 2.90 9.27 -7.70
N HIS A 247 3.63 9.09 -8.80
CA HIS A 247 3.34 8.05 -9.78
C HIS A 247 3.83 6.69 -9.29
N VAL A 248 2.92 5.72 -9.24
CA VAL A 248 3.23 4.34 -8.85
C VAL A 248 2.75 3.38 -9.94
N LEU A 249 3.65 2.48 -10.36
CA LEU A 249 3.40 1.38 -11.27
C LEU A 249 3.76 0.08 -10.57
N ALA A 250 2.78 -0.79 -10.35
CA ALA A 250 3.00 -2.14 -9.88
C ALA A 250 2.67 -3.16 -10.97
N VAL A 251 3.54 -4.13 -11.19
CA VAL A 251 3.34 -5.23 -12.13
C VAL A 251 3.53 -6.57 -11.44
N GLY A 252 2.65 -7.52 -11.74
CA GLY A 252 2.76 -8.89 -11.23
C GLY A 252 3.88 -9.66 -11.94
N ASP A 253 3.87 -9.69 -13.27
CA ASP A 253 4.96 -10.24 -14.06
C ASP A 253 5.96 -9.14 -14.42
N PRO A 254 7.24 -9.24 -14.03
CA PRO A 254 8.25 -8.26 -14.38
C PRO A 254 8.41 -8.02 -15.91
N ALA A 255 7.98 -8.96 -16.76
CA ALA A 255 7.99 -8.79 -18.21
C ALA A 255 7.02 -7.69 -18.71
N LEU A 256 6.01 -7.32 -17.90
CA LEU A 256 5.09 -6.22 -18.21
C LEU A 256 5.71 -4.84 -17.98
N LEU A 257 6.72 -4.73 -17.09
CA LEU A 257 7.27 -3.44 -16.70
C LEU A 257 7.77 -2.60 -17.88
N PRO A 258 8.66 -3.09 -18.77
CA PRO A 258 9.12 -2.29 -19.89
C PRO A 258 8.01 -1.94 -20.88
N GLN A 259 6.97 -2.78 -21.00
CA GLN A 259 5.84 -2.53 -21.89
C GLN A 259 4.95 -1.41 -21.35
N ALA A 260 4.64 -1.43 -20.03
CA ALA A 260 3.84 -0.41 -19.37
C ALA A 260 4.59 0.95 -19.34
N VAL A 261 5.87 0.94 -18.98
CA VAL A 261 6.73 2.13 -18.99
C VAL A 261 6.74 2.80 -20.36
N ALA A 262 6.84 2.05 -21.45
CA ALA A 262 6.88 2.60 -22.81
C ALA A 262 5.56 3.32 -23.20
N LEU A 263 4.45 2.98 -22.60
CA LEU A 263 3.14 3.60 -22.87
C LEU A 263 2.82 4.77 -21.92
N LEU A 264 3.47 4.81 -20.74
CA LEU A 264 3.29 5.85 -19.74
C LEU A 264 4.25 7.04 -19.91
N ASN A 265 5.26 6.92 -20.76
CA ASN A 265 6.23 7.98 -21.09
C ASN A 265 6.15 8.36 -22.55
#